data_9cbc483e9ad96a173261dcffb5970e3a
#
_entry.id   9cbc483e9ad96a173261dcffb5970e3a
#
_cell.length_a   1.000
_cell.length_b   1.000
_cell.length_c   1.000
_cell.angle_alpha   90.00
_cell.angle_beta   90.00
_cell.angle_gamma   90.00
#
_symmetry.space_group_name_H-M   'P 1'
#
loop_
_entity.id
_entity.type
_entity.pdbx_description
1 polymer ?
#
loop_
_entity_poly.entity_id
_entity_poly.type
_entity_poly.pdbx_seq_one_letter_code
_entity_poly.pdbx_strand_id
1 'polypeptide(L)'
;MNSHSLIPALMGLFYLTAFATANADTPLETAMKQMSSAYKELSFDLQEPHDANKERYLALAGTLKAEAQTSLGLVPKKVATLPADQQGAMVKAYQKSMSDLIQWIDSLTQDIQNSQWDDARKVMAAIKQQMIYGHKDFRIKN
;
A
#
# COMPACT_ATOMS: atom_id res chain seq x y z
N MET A 1 70.20 27.42 -14.88
CA MET A 1 70.24 26.04 -14.32
C MET A 1 68.84 25.60 -14.09
N ASN A 2 68.42 24.67 -14.92
CA ASN A 2 67.04 24.21 -15.05
C ASN A 2 66.73 23.12 -14.05
N SER A 3 65.61 23.26 -13.36
CA SER A 3 65.05 22.11 -12.64
C SER A 3 63.55 21.96 -13.03
N HIS A 4 63.35 21.00 -13.94
CA HIS A 4 62.03 20.53 -14.31
C HIS A 4 61.49 19.65 -13.21
N SER A 5 60.38 20.04 -12.58
CA SER A 5 59.66 19.18 -11.69
C SER A 5 58.44 18.61 -12.45
N LEU A 6 58.51 17.31 -12.70
CA LEU A 6 57.45 16.49 -13.30
C LEU A 6 56.42 16.14 -12.19
N ILE A 7 55.20 16.59 -12.36
CA ILE A 7 54.06 16.17 -11.54
C ILE A 7 53.42 14.98 -12.24
N PRO A 8 53.33 13.79 -11.64
CA PRO A 8 52.56 12.67 -12.22
C PRO A 8 51.07 12.91 -11.98
N ALA A 9 50.33 12.93 -13.07
CA ALA A 9 48.89 12.93 -13.08
C ALA A 9 48.35 11.63 -12.47
N LEU A 10 47.71 11.70 -11.31
CA LEU A 10 47.04 10.58 -10.68
C LEU A 10 45.67 10.44 -11.33
N MET A 11 45.57 9.53 -12.31
CA MET A 11 44.29 9.07 -12.85
C MET A 11 43.55 8.30 -11.77
N GLY A 12 42.63 8.98 -11.08
CA GLY A 12 41.68 8.33 -10.19
C GLY A 12 40.61 7.59 -11.00
N LEU A 13 40.78 6.26 -11.05
CA LEU A 13 39.78 5.37 -11.63
C LEU A 13 38.57 5.32 -10.69
N PHE A 14 37.53 6.13 -10.98
CA PHE A 14 36.24 6.03 -10.32
C PHE A 14 35.60 4.70 -10.71
N TYR A 15 35.73 3.70 -9.86
CA TYR A 15 34.88 2.52 -9.91
C TYR A 15 33.47 2.96 -9.51
N LEU A 16 32.63 3.14 -10.51
CA LEU A 16 31.18 3.26 -10.30
C LEU A 16 30.70 1.85 -9.92
N THR A 17 30.69 1.55 -8.62
CA THR A 17 29.99 0.39 -8.11
C THR A 17 28.51 0.64 -8.30
N ALA A 18 27.95 0.10 -9.38
CA ALA A 18 26.52 -0.04 -9.52
C ALA A 18 26.05 -0.98 -8.40
N PHE A 19 25.63 -0.40 -7.28
CA PHE A 19 24.83 -1.15 -6.32
C PHE A 19 23.57 -1.55 -7.06
N ALA A 20 23.46 -2.84 -7.38
CA ALA A 20 22.20 -3.43 -7.76
C ALA A 20 21.25 -3.17 -6.59
N THR A 21 20.37 -2.18 -6.74
CA THR A 21 19.27 -1.94 -5.81
C THR A 21 18.42 -3.19 -5.90
N ALA A 22 18.47 -4.02 -4.85
CA ALA A 22 17.48 -5.06 -4.63
C ALA A 22 16.12 -4.39 -4.84
N ASN A 23 15.22 -5.02 -5.61
CA ASN A 23 13.94 -4.47 -6.02
C ASN A 23 13.21 -3.82 -4.83
N ALA A 24 13.36 -2.50 -4.68
CA ALA A 24 12.62 -1.75 -3.67
C ALA A 24 11.12 -1.81 -4.02
N ASP A 25 10.28 -2.00 -2.99
CA ASP A 25 8.83 -1.94 -3.18
C ASP A 25 8.43 -0.61 -3.81
N THR A 26 7.46 -0.65 -4.70
CA THR A 26 6.84 0.58 -5.18
C THR A 26 6.03 1.24 -4.07
N PRO A 27 5.74 2.56 -4.18
CA PRO A 27 4.83 3.23 -3.22
C PRO A 27 3.50 2.49 -3.03
N LEU A 28 2.94 1.92 -4.10
CA LEU A 28 1.71 1.14 -4.02
C LEU A 28 1.91 -0.17 -3.25
N GLU A 29 3.00 -0.89 -3.49
CA GLU A 29 3.32 -2.12 -2.74
C GLU A 29 3.54 -1.83 -1.26
N THR A 30 4.18 -0.72 -0.92
CA THR A 30 4.38 -0.27 0.46
C THR A 30 3.03 0.02 1.13
N ALA A 31 2.16 0.81 0.50
CA ALA A 31 0.83 1.12 1.01
C ALA A 31 -0.02 -0.16 1.20
N MET A 32 0.01 -1.09 0.24
CA MET A 32 -0.70 -2.36 0.34
C MET A 32 -0.18 -3.25 1.49
N LYS A 33 1.13 -3.25 1.77
CA LYS A 33 1.71 -3.97 2.91
C LYS A 33 1.26 -3.37 4.24
N GLN A 34 1.25 -2.05 4.36
CA GLN A 34 0.80 -1.35 5.57
C GLN A 34 -0.70 -1.58 5.80
N MET A 35 -1.53 -1.50 4.76
CA MET A 35 -2.94 -1.86 4.81
C MET A 35 -3.16 -3.30 5.30
N SER A 36 -2.40 -4.24 4.74
CA SER A 36 -2.48 -5.65 5.13
C SER A 36 -2.10 -5.88 6.59
N SER A 37 -1.08 -5.18 7.11
CA SER A 37 -0.69 -5.26 8.51
C SER A 37 -1.78 -4.72 9.43
N ALA A 38 -2.26 -3.50 9.17
CA ALA A 38 -3.33 -2.88 9.95
C ALA A 38 -4.62 -3.73 9.94
N TYR A 39 -4.97 -4.30 8.78
CA TYR A 39 -6.11 -5.21 8.66
C TYR A 39 -5.97 -6.44 9.55
N LYS A 40 -4.80 -7.09 9.53
CA LYS A 40 -4.56 -8.31 10.32
C LYS A 40 -4.64 -8.03 11.82
N GLU A 41 -4.02 -6.94 12.27
CA GLU A 41 -4.05 -6.53 13.67
C GLU A 41 -5.48 -6.21 14.12
N LEU A 42 -6.21 -5.40 13.36
CA LEU A 42 -7.59 -5.06 13.69
C LEU A 42 -8.51 -6.27 13.63
N SER A 43 -8.32 -7.17 12.66
CA SER A 43 -9.09 -8.41 12.55
C SER A 43 -8.87 -9.33 13.75
N PHE A 44 -7.66 -9.38 14.28
CA PHE A 44 -7.36 -10.13 15.50
C PHE A 44 -8.00 -9.48 16.73
N ASP A 45 -7.82 -8.19 16.90
CA ASP A 45 -8.34 -7.41 18.03
C ASP A 45 -9.89 -7.46 18.11
N LEU A 46 -10.56 -7.47 16.96
CA LEU A 46 -12.04 -7.52 16.91
C LEU A 46 -12.63 -8.93 17.11
N GLN A 47 -11.82 -9.97 17.34
CA GLN A 47 -12.34 -11.28 17.75
C GLN A 47 -12.93 -11.22 19.15
N GLU A 48 -12.25 -10.52 20.07
CA GLU A 48 -12.69 -10.27 21.44
C GLU A 48 -12.55 -8.77 21.75
N PRO A 49 -13.47 -7.93 21.24
CA PRO A 49 -13.33 -6.49 21.35
C PRO A 49 -13.64 -5.99 22.76
N HIS A 50 -12.87 -4.99 23.19
CA HIS A 50 -13.07 -4.30 24.47
C HIS A 50 -13.16 -2.78 24.24
N ASP A 51 -14.13 -2.13 24.87
CA ASP A 51 -14.30 -0.67 24.78
C ASP A 51 -13.06 0.11 25.22
N ALA A 52 -12.29 -0.42 26.17
CA ALA A 52 -11.03 0.18 26.62
C ALA A 52 -9.97 0.29 25.50
N ASN A 53 -10.06 -0.52 24.45
CA ASN A 53 -9.13 -0.53 23.33
C ASN A 53 -9.67 0.20 22.09
N LYS A 54 -10.81 0.86 22.19
CA LYS A 54 -11.48 1.53 21.07
C LYS A 54 -10.58 2.51 20.32
N GLU A 55 -9.79 3.31 21.02
CA GLU A 55 -8.85 4.25 20.41
C GLU A 55 -7.82 3.55 19.55
N ARG A 56 -7.30 2.40 19.98
CA ARG A 56 -6.38 1.57 19.21
C ARG A 56 -7.06 1.05 17.93
N TYR A 57 -8.29 0.58 18.03
CA TYR A 57 -9.05 0.10 16.86
C TYR A 57 -9.30 1.22 15.86
N LEU A 58 -9.64 2.41 16.34
CA LEU A 58 -9.82 3.60 15.51
C LEU A 58 -8.51 4.03 14.82
N ALA A 59 -7.38 3.92 15.52
CA ALA A 59 -6.06 4.21 14.94
C ALA A 59 -5.72 3.22 13.80
N LEU A 60 -6.00 1.92 13.98
CA LEU A 60 -5.80 0.91 12.93
C LEU A 60 -6.73 1.13 11.73
N ALA A 61 -8.01 1.45 11.97
CA ALA A 61 -8.94 1.83 10.91
C ALA A 61 -8.49 3.11 10.18
N GLY A 62 -7.94 4.08 10.90
CA GLY A 62 -7.33 5.28 10.34
C GLY A 62 -6.14 4.98 9.43
N THR A 63 -5.28 4.04 9.81
CA THR A 63 -4.17 3.56 8.96
C THR A 63 -4.71 2.89 7.70
N LEU A 64 -5.71 2.02 7.82
CA LEU A 64 -6.36 1.41 6.65
C LEU A 64 -6.87 2.46 5.67
N LYS A 65 -7.55 3.50 6.18
CA LYS A 65 -8.09 4.58 5.35
C LYS A 65 -6.99 5.40 4.68
N ALA A 66 -5.97 5.80 5.43
CA ALA A 66 -4.86 6.61 4.91
C ALA A 66 -4.12 5.89 3.78
N GLU A 67 -3.85 4.59 3.94
CA GLU A 67 -3.16 3.79 2.93
C GLU A 67 -4.04 3.50 1.71
N ALA A 68 -5.35 3.33 1.91
CA ALA A 68 -6.31 3.21 0.80
C ALA A 68 -6.41 4.51 0.00
N GLN A 69 -6.41 5.67 0.66
CA GLN A 69 -6.40 6.99 0.01
C GLN A 69 -5.09 7.22 -0.76
N THR A 70 -3.95 6.87 -0.19
CA THR A 70 -2.65 6.92 -0.87
C THR A 70 -2.68 6.03 -2.12
N SER A 71 -3.19 4.80 -1.99
CA SER A 71 -3.29 3.84 -3.09
C SER A 71 -4.22 4.30 -4.20
N LEU A 72 -5.30 5.03 -3.89
CA LEU A 72 -6.23 5.58 -4.86
C LEU A 72 -5.55 6.51 -5.88
N GLY A 73 -4.54 7.26 -5.47
CA GLY A 73 -3.75 8.16 -6.31
C GLY A 73 -2.64 7.47 -7.13
N LEU A 74 -2.44 6.17 -6.95
CA LEU A 74 -1.37 5.40 -7.59
C LEU A 74 -1.93 4.48 -8.67
N VAL A 75 -1.04 4.01 -9.57
CA VAL A 75 -1.42 3.15 -10.69
C VAL A 75 -0.79 1.76 -10.52
N PRO A 76 -1.58 0.68 -10.58
CA PRO A 76 -1.05 -0.67 -10.51
C PRO A 76 -0.10 -0.98 -11.68
N LYS A 77 1.00 -1.68 -11.40
CA LYS A 77 1.96 -2.13 -12.43
C LYS A 77 1.30 -2.90 -13.58
N LYS A 78 0.22 -3.65 -13.29
CA LYS A 78 -0.54 -4.41 -14.27
C LYS A 78 -1.08 -3.53 -15.41
N VAL A 79 -1.40 -2.27 -15.15
CA VAL A 79 -1.89 -1.35 -16.18
C VAL A 79 -0.90 -1.23 -17.35
N ALA A 80 0.39 -1.11 -17.04
CA ALA A 80 1.44 -0.99 -18.06
C ALA A 80 1.61 -2.27 -18.92
N THR A 81 1.08 -3.41 -18.48
CA THR A 81 1.13 -4.67 -19.23
C THR A 81 -0.02 -4.84 -20.21
N LEU A 82 -1.01 -3.94 -20.19
CA LEU A 82 -2.19 -3.99 -21.04
C LEU A 82 -1.99 -3.19 -22.33
N PRO A 83 -2.71 -3.52 -23.41
CA PRO A 83 -2.83 -2.67 -24.59
C PRO A 83 -3.30 -1.26 -24.22
N ALA A 84 -2.82 -0.25 -24.95
CA ALA A 84 -3.06 1.16 -24.63
C ALA A 84 -4.55 1.53 -24.52
N ASP A 85 -5.39 0.94 -25.37
CA ASP A 85 -6.85 1.12 -25.39
C ASP A 85 -7.57 0.54 -24.15
N GLN A 86 -6.93 -0.38 -23.42
CA GLN A 86 -7.49 -1.02 -22.21
C GLN A 86 -7.00 -0.38 -20.90
N GLN A 87 -5.89 0.36 -20.93
CA GLN A 87 -5.26 0.93 -19.74
C GLN A 87 -6.21 1.88 -18.98
N GLY A 88 -6.90 2.77 -19.69
CA GLY A 88 -7.82 3.73 -19.08
C GLY A 88 -9.00 3.07 -18.35
N ALA A 89 -9.55 2.00 -18.91
CA ALA A 89 -10.64 1.24 -18.28
C ALA A 89 -10.14 0.54 -17.00
N MET A 90 -8.93 -0.03 -17.03
CA MET A 90 -8.32 -0.68 -15.86
C MET A 90 -8.05 0.32 -14.72
N VAL A 91 -7.53 1.52 -15.04
CA VAL A 91 -7.31 2.59 -14.04
C VAL A 91 -8.63 2.99 -13.38
N LYS A 92 -9.69 3.20 -14.16
CA LYS A 92 -11.03 3.55 -13.63
C LYS A 92 -11.59 2.44 -12.74
N ALA A 93 -11.46 1.17 -13.14
CA ALA A 93 -11.89 0.03 -12.35
C ALA A 93 -11.13 -0.06 -11.01
N TYR A 94 -9.81 0.17 -11.05
CA TYR A 94 -8.98 0.23 -9.86
C TYR A 94 -9.39 1.36 -8.91
N GLN A 95 -9.55 2.57 -9.42
CA GLN A 95 -9.97 3.73 -8.63
C GLN A 95 -11.34 3.50 -7.99
N LYS A 96 -12.29 2.89 -8.73
CA LYS A 96 -13.58 2.51 -8.15
C LYS A 96 -13.41 1.50 -7.02
N SER A 97 -12.60 0.48 -7.21
CA SER A 97 -12.33 -0.54 -6.19
C SER A 97 -11.72 0.07 -4.92
N MET A 98 -10.80 1.03 -5.04
CA MET A 98 -10.23 1.75 -3.89
C MET A 98 -11.25 2.67 -3.22
N SER A 99 -12.11 3.34 -3.98
CA SER A 99 -13.18 4.17 -3.43
C SER A 99 -14.21 3.34 -2.66
N ASP A 100 -14.59 2.18 -3.18
CA ASP A 100 -15.50 1.25 -2.50
C ASP A 100 -14.86 0.73 -1.18
N LEU A 101 -13.56 0.43 -1.20
CA LEU A 101 -12.82 0.04 0.00
C LEU A 101 -12.81 1.14 1.06
N ILE A 102 -12.59 2.39 0.68
CA ILE A 102 -12.62 3.54 1.60
C ILE A 102 -14.00 3.68 2.24
N GLN A 103 -15.09 3.48 1.49
CA GLN A 103 -16.46 3.50 2.04
C GLN A 103 -16.67 2.40 3.09
N TRP A 104 -16.17 1.18 2.84
CA TRP A 104 -16.22 0.11 3.84
C TRP A 104 -15.42 0.45 5.10
N ILE A 105 -14.25 1.08 4.95
CA ILE A 105 -13.44 1.52 6.10
C ILE A 105 -14.15 2.62 6.89
N ASP A 106 -14.86 3.53 6.23
CA ASP A 106 -15.66 4.56 6.90
C ASP A 106 -16.82 3.94 7.70
N SER A 107 -17.52 2.94 7.14
CA SER A 107 -18.54 2.19 7.88
C SER A 107 -17.94 1.46 9.08
N LEU A 108 -16.79 0.81 8.91
CA LEU A 108 -16.06 0.17 10.01
C LEU A 108 -15.72 1.15 11.13
N THR A 109 -15.25 2.34 10.79
CA THR A 109 -14.91 3.37 11.75
C THR A 109 -16.13 3.79 12.58
N GLN A 110 -17.29 3.96 11.93
CA GLN A 110 -18.56 4.29 12.61
C GLN A 110 -19.00 3.16 13.55
N ASP A 111 -18.92 1.91 13.11
CA ASP A 111 -19.29 0.76 13.94
C ASP A 111 -18.39 0.66 15.18
N ILE A 112 -17.08 0.88 15.03
CA ILE A 112 -16.14 0.90 16.15
C ILE A 112 -16.47 2.06 17.10
N GLN A 113 -16.72 3.27 16.60
CA GLN A 113 -17.08 4.43 17.41
C GLN A 113 -18.31 4.15 18.28
N ASN A 114 -19.29 3.45 17.72
CA ASN A 114 -20.55 3.13 18.37
C ASN A 114 -20.52 1.81 19.17
N SER A 115 -19.37 1.14 19.30
CA SER A 115 -19.22 -0.19 19.90
C SER A 115 -20.12 -1.26 19.29
N GLN A 116 -20.43 -1.13 18.00
CA GLN A 116 -21.22 -2.10 17.23
C GLN A 116 -20.32 -3.22 16.70
N TRP A 117 -19.85 -4.05 17.62
CA TRP A 117 -18.77 -5.02 17.35
C TRP A 117 -19.17 -6.10 16.33
N ASP A 118 -20.43 -6.56 16.34
CA ASP A 118 -20.90 -7.54 15.37
C ASP A 118 -20.95 -6.97 13.96
N ASP A 119 -21.37 -5.71 13.82
CA ASP A 119 -21.40 -5.02 12.53
C ASP A 119 -19.98 -4.69 12.05
N ALA A 120 -19.10 -4.26 12.95
CA ALA A 120 -17.68 -4.07 12.66
C ALA A 120 -17.04 -5.36 12.09
N ARG A 121 -17.33 -6.53 12.67
CA ARG A 121 -16.84 -7.82 12.14
C ARG A 121 -17.39 -8.15 10.75
N LYS A 122 -18.66 -7.86 10.49
CA LYS A 122 -19.28 -8.04 9.15
C LYS A 122 -18.60 -7.14 8.12
N VAL A 123 -18.36 -5.88 8.47
CA VAL A 123 -17.66 -4.92 7.59
C VAL A 123 -16.21 -5.36 7.36
N MET A 124 -15.51 -5.88 8.37
CA MET A 124 -14.16 -6.46 8.19
C MET A 124 -14.17 -7.62 7.20
N ALA A 125 -15.20 -8.47 7.20
CA ALA A 125 -15.35 -9.53 6.21
C ALA A 125 -15.57 -8.99 4.79
N ALA A 126 -16.34 -7.91 4.63
CA ALA A 126 -16.53 -7.22 3.34
C ALA A 126 -15.21 -6.61 2.84
N ILE A 127 -14.45 -5.95 3.71
CA ILE A 127 -13.11 -5.41 3.41
C ILE A 127 -12.18 -6.53 2.93
N LYS A 128 -12.19 -7.69 3.59
CA LYS A 128 -11.40 -8.86 3.18
C LYS A 128 -11.73 -9.31 1.76
N GLN A 129 -13.02 -9.41 1.43
CA GLN A 129 -13.46 -9.79 0.09
C GLN A 129 -13.00 -8.76 -0.96
N GLN A 130 -13.13 -7.47 -0.65
CA GLN A 130 -12.67 -6.40 -1.53
C GLN A 130 -11.16 -6.47 -1.78
N MET A 131 -10.36 -6.75 -0.74
CA MET A 131 -8.91 -6.95 -0.87
C MET A 131 -8.56 -8.16 -1.74
N ILE A 132 -9.29 -9.27 -1.59
CA ILE A 132 -9.09 -10.49 -2.41
C ILE A 132 -9.40 -10.20 -3.89
N TYR A 133 -10.51 -9.53 -4.19
CA TYR A 133 -10.85 -9.14 -5.55
C TYR A 133 -9.83 -8.16 -6.13
N GLY A 134 -9.42 -7.17 -5.36
CA GLY A 134 -8.40 -6.21 -5.78
C GLY A 134 -7.08 -6.89 -6.14
N HIS A 135 -6.62 -7.85 -5.35
CA HIS A 135 -5.42 -8.61 -5.66
C HIS A 135 -5.57 -9.45 -6.92
N LYS A 136 -6.72 -10.10 -7.12
CA LYS A 136 -7.00 -10.91 -8.30
C LYS A 136 -7.00 -10.06 -9.58
N ASP A 137 -7.62 -8.89 -9.52
CA ASP A 137 -7.89 -8.09 -10.70
C ASP A 137 -6.72 -7.16 -11.07
N PHE A 138 -6.02 -6.59 -10.08
CA PHE A 138 -5.03 -5.52 -10.29
C PHE A 138 -3.57 -5.94 -10.03
N ARG A 139 -3.31 -7.13 -9.51
CA ARG A 139 -1.94 -7.64 -9.29
C ARG A 139 -1.45 -8.42 -10.52
N ILE A 140 -0.16 -8.27 -10.84
CA ILE A 140 0.50 -9.14 -11.79
C ILE A 140 0.58 -10.54 -11.15
N LYS A 141 0.14 -11.57 -11.89
CA LYS A 141 0.35 -12.96 -11.49
C LYS A 141 1.79 -13.34 -11.86
N ASN A 142 2.56 -13.70 -10.85
CA ASN A 142 3.87 -14.32 -11.07
C ASN A 142 3.66 -15.78 -11.44
#